data_c5023667fdcf4802b3581b5d095f68e2
#
_entry.id   c5023667fdcf4802b3581b5d095f68e2
#
_cell.length_a   1.000
_cell.length_b   1.000
_cell.length_c   1.000
_cell.angle_alpha   90.00
_cell.angle_beta   90.00
_cell.angle_gamma   90.00
#
_symmetry.space_group_name_H-M   'P 1'
#
loop_
_entity.id
_entity.type
_entity.pdbx_description
1 polymer ?
#
loop_
_entity_poly.entity_id
_entity_poly.type
_entity_poly.pdbx_seq_one_letter_code
_entity_poly.pdbx_strand_id
1 'polypeptide(L)'
;MEQRKVPHEVFEFDASVRSAQEVAQLAGMPPEQVLKTLVVEADPPKGKPYLVMMPSALEIDLKVLAASLGEKKLRMASHRDSERHTALKVGGISALALLDRGFIVVIEETAELFDEVLMSAGQRGFDVKMAYADLVSLTGARSVAAV
;
A
#
# COMPACT_ATOMS: atom_id res chain seq x y z
N MET A 1 2.01 1.54 -14.71
CA MET A 1 1.58 2.96 -14.67
C MET A 1 1.56 3.57 -16.05
N GLU A 2 2.70 3.59 -16.71
CA GLU A 2 2.77 4.14 -18.05
C GLU A 2 1.85 3.43 -19.03
N GLN A 3 1.72 2.12 -18.89
CA GLN A 3 0.83 1.33 -19.73
C GLN A 3 -0.64 1.71 -19.57
N ARG A 4 -1.01 2.26 -18.42
CA ARG A 4 -2.39 2.70 -18.16
C ARG A 4 -2.58 4.19 -18.44
N LYS A 5 -1.51 4.89 -18.85
CA LYS A 5 -1.52 6.30 -19.24
C LYS A 5 -2.15 7.22 -18.19
N VAL A 6 -1.89 6.93 -16.93
CA VAL A 6 -2.35 7.74 -15.81
C VAL A 6 -1.27 8.77 -15.49
N PRO A 7 -1.63 10.05 -15.29
CA PRO A 7 -0.64 11.06 -14.89
C PRO A 7 0.03 10.68 -13.59
N HIS A 8 1.36 10.72 -13.57
CA HIS A 8 2.14 10.38 -12.39
C HIS A 8 3.53 10.99 -12.46
N GLU A 9 4.21 11.04 -11.32
CA GLU A 9 5.59 11.50 -11.21
C GLU A 9 6.40 10.42 -10.51
N VAL A 10 7.53 10.05 -11.08
CA VAL A 10 8.41 9.02 -10.51
C VAL A 10 9.52 9.67 -9.71
N PHE A 11 9.73 9.17 -8.49
CA PHE A 11 10.82 9.57 -7.60
C PHE A 11 11.80 8.41 -7.47
N GLU A 12 13.09 8.70 -7.62
CA GLU A 12 14.12 7.69 -7.44
C GLU A 12 14.95 8.06 -6.22
N PHE A 13 15.16 7.09 -5.34
CA PHE A 13 15.92 7.26 -4.11
C PHE A 13 17.05 6.23 -4.07
N ASP A 14 18.06 6.50 -3.23
CA ASP A 14 19.10 5.52 -2.97
C ASP A 14 18.50 4.19 -2.48
N ALA A 15 19.04 3.07 -2.93
CA ALA A 15 18.54 1.75 -2.58
C ALA A 15 18.59 1.44 -1.08
N SER A 16 19.34 2.23 -0.29
CA SER A 16 19.37 2.13 1.17
C SER A 16 18.10 2.69 1.82
N VAL A 17 17.32 3.50 1.10
CA VAL A 17 16.07 4.06 1.59
C VAL A 17 15.01 2.97 1.53
N ARG A 18 14.49 2.55 2.68
CA ARG A 18 13.59 1.39 2.78
C ARG A 18 12.28 1.64 3.50
N SER A 19 12.15 2.76 4.21
CA SER A 19 10.93 3.06 4.93
C SER A 19 10.15 4.17 4.24
N ALA A 20 8.84 4.12 4.36
CA ALA A 20 7.99 5.18 3.84
C ALA A 20 8.23 6.50 4.56
N GLN A 21 8.66 6.46 5.82
CA GLN A 21 8.99 7.68 6.57
C GLN A 21 10.24 8.37 6.01
N GLU A 22 11.27 7.59 5.64
CA GLU A 22 12.45 8.14 4.99
C GLU A 22 12.09 8.74 3.63
N VAL A 23 11.23 8.07 2.88
CA VAL A 23 10.75 8.57 1.59
C VAL A 23 10.02 9.90 1.77
N ALA A 24 9.14 10.00 2.76
CA ALA A 24 8.42 11.24 3.05
C ALA A 24 9.39 12.40 3.32
N GLN A 25 10.41 12.14 4.13
CA GLN A 25 11.41 13.14 4.48
C GLN A 25 12.18 13.61 3.25
N LEU A 26 12.63 12.69 2.42
CA LEU A 26 13.40 13.00 1.21
C LEU A 26 12.56 13.67 0.13
N ALA A 27 11.29 13.30 0.02
CA ALA A 27 10.37 13.90 -0.95
C ALA A 27 9.81 15.24 -0.49
N GLY A 28 10.02 15.62 0.76
CA GLY A 28 9.46 16.85 1.31
C GLY A 28 7.95 16.81 1.46
N MET A 29 7.38 15.63 1.69
CA MET A 29 5.95 15.43 1.85
C MET A 29 5.62 14.99 3.27
N PRO A 30 4.43 15.35 3.80
CA PRO A 30 4.04 14.83 5.11
C PRO A 30 3.90 13.31 5.07
N PRO A 31 4.30 12.60 6.15
CA PRO A 31 4.17 11.14 6.19
C PRO A 31 2.73 10.64 6.00
N GLU A 32 1.74 11.47 6.33
CA GLU A 32 0.32 11.13 6.15
C GLU A 32 -0.05 10.99 4.67
N GLN A 33 0.74 11.60 3.78
CA GLN A 33 0.51 11.58 2.33
C GLN A 33 1.31 10.48 1.64
N VAL A 34 2.23 9.85 2.35
CA VAL A 34 3.04 8.75 1.82
C VAL A 34 2.45 7.43 2.30
N LEU A 35 2.06 6.60 1.36
CA LEU A 35 1.40 5.33 1.66
C LEU A 35 2.41 4.19 1.74
N LYS A 36 2.14 3.26 2.64
CA LYS A 36 2.80 1.96 2.69
C LYS A 36 1.78 0.89 2.33
N THR A 37 2.22 -0.21 1.75
CA THR A 37 1.37 -1.35 1.42
C THR A 37 1.73 -2.51 2.35
N LEU A 38 0.75 -2.96 3.10
CA LEU A 38 0.90 -4.07 4.05
C LEU A 38 0.18 -5.30 3.50
N VAL A 39 0.74 -6.46 3.77
CA VAL A 39 0.12 -7.75 3.41
C VAL A 39 -0.54 -8.30 4.66
N VAL A 40 -1.86 -8.44 4.63
CA VAL A 40 -2.66 -8.89 5.76
C VAL A 40 -3.44 -10.12 5.35
N GLU A 41 -3.40 -11.15 6.17
CA GLU A 41 -4.12 -12.39 5.86
C GLU A 41 -5.17 -12.70 6.92
N ALA A 42 -6.20 -13.43 6.50
CA ALA A 42 -7.17 -13.98 7.44
C ALA A 42 -6.46 -14.97 8.37
N ASP A 43 -6.95 -15.10 9.60
CA ASP A 43 -6.42 -16.03 10.58
C ASP A 43 -7.54 -16.97 11.02
N PRO A 44 -7.54 -18.25 10.58
CA PRO A 44 -6.53 -18.90 9.74
C PRO A 44 -6.54 -18.40 8.28
N PRO A 45 -5.42 -18.51 7.57
CA PRO A 45 -5.34 -18.02 6.20
C PRO A 45 -6.31 -18.75 5.27
N LYS A 46 -6.93 -17.99 4.38
CA LYS A 46 -7.78 -18.54 3.32
C LYS A 46 -7.71 -17.63 2.09
N GLY A 47 -7.56 -18.22 0.92
CA GLY A 47 -7.47 -17.45 -0.31
C GLY A 47 -6.25 -16.53 -0.36
N LYS A 48 -6.32 -15.50 -1.18
CA LYS A 48 -5.25 -14.51 -1.28
C LYS A 48 -5.32 -13.53 -0.12
N PRO A 49 -4.17 -13.00 0.31
CA PRO A 49 -4.16 -11.98 1.35
C PRO A 49 -4.72 -10.66 0.83
N TYR A 50 -5.01 -9.76 1.77
CA TYR A 50 -5.36 -8.39 1.46
C TYR A 50 -4.10 -7.55 1.29
N LEU A 51 -4.12 -6.63 0.33
CA LEU A 51 -3.12 -5.58 0.24
C LEU A 51 -3.75 -4.32 0.82
N VAL A 52 -3.16 -3.83 1.90
CA VAL A 52 -3.69 -2.68 2.63
C VAL A 52 -2.76 -1.50 2.43
N MET A 53 -3.24 -0.49 1.71
CA MET A 53 -2.52 0.76 1.56
C MET A 53 -2.94 1.70 2.67
N MET A 54 -1.98 2.30 3.36
CA MET A 54 -2.29 3.23 4.44
C MET A 54 -1.18 4.24 4.64
N PRO A 55 -1.51 5.42 5.21
CA PRO A 55 -0.50 6.43 5.51
C PRO A 55 0.63 5.87 6.37
N SER A 56 1.87 6.20 6.01
CA SER A 56 3.04 5.70 6.71
C SER A 56 3.11 6.18 8.16
N ALA A 57 2.45 7.31 8.47
CA ALA A 57 2.42 7.86 9.83
C ALA A 57 1.49 7.10 10.78
N LEU A 58 0.62 6.24 10.23
CA LEU A 58 -0.38 5.54 11.04
C LEU A 58 0.02 4.08 11.23
N GLU A 59 -0.44 3.52 12.34
CA GLU A 59 -0.29 2.09 12.61
C GLU A 59 -1.62 1.39 12.41
N ILE A 60 -1.57 0.23 11.79
CA ILE A 60 -2.76 -0.56 11.52
C ILE A 60 -3.34 -1.13 12.82
N ASP A 61 -4.68 -1.08 12.94
CA ASP A 61 -5.41 -1.79 13.97
C ASP A 61 -6.14 -2.95 13.29
N LEU A 62 -5.65 -4.14 13.51
CA LEU A 62 -6.20 -5.34 12.84
C LEU A 62 -7.64 -5.63 13.24
N LYS A 63 -8.05 -5.26 14.44
CA LYS A 63 -9.44 -5.45 14.88
C LYS A 63 -10.39 -4.51 14.15
N VAL A 64 -9.98 -3.25 13.98
CA VAL A 64 -10.76 -2.27 13.22
C VAL A 64 -10.85 -2.71 11.77
N LEU A 65 -9.75 -3.13 11.18
CA LEU A 65 -9.73 -3.60 9.80
C LEU A 65 -10.62 -4.84 9.62
N ALA A 66 -10.52 -5.80 10.52
CA ALA A 66 -11.34 -7.01 10.47
C ALA A 66 -12.83 -6.68 10.48
N ALA A 67 -13.25 -5.75 11.34
CA ALA A 67 -14.63 -5.31 11.38
C ALA A 67 -15.05 -4.66 10.06
N SER A 68 -14.17 -3.86 9.46
CA SER A 68 -14.46 -3.20 8.19
C SER A 68 -14.59 -4.20 7.03
N LEU A 69 -13.88 -5.32 7.09
CA LEU A 69 -13.87 -6.32 6.02
C LEU A 69 -14.79 -7.49 6.27
N GLY A 70 -15.48 -7.54 7.41
CA GLY A 70 -16.34 -8.66 7.76
C GLY A 70 -15.56 -9.93 8.11
N GLU A 71 -14.31 -9.80 8.50
CA GLU A 71 -13.48 -10.93 8.91
C GLU A 71 -13.52 -11.11 10.42
N LYS A 72 -13.42 -12.34 10.89
CA LYS A 72 -13.40 -12.63 12.32
C LYS A 72 -12.06 -12.23 12.94
N LYS A 73 -10.98 -12.54 12.26
CA LYS A 73 -9.63 -12.26 12.74
C LYS A 73 -8.68 -12.10 11.56
N LEU A 74 -7.80 -11.11 11.67
CA LEU A 74 -6.74 -10.86 10.70
C LEU A 74 -5.40 -10.88 11.39
N ARG A 75 -4.34 -11.14 10.61
CA ARG A 75 -2.96 -11.07 11.09
C ARG A 75 -2.06 -10.48 10.01
N MET A 76 -0.97 -9.87 10.43
CA MET A 76 0.06 -9.44 9.48
C MET A 76 0.77 -10.66 8.92
N ALA A 77 0.97 -10.70 7.61
CA ALA A 77 1.85 -11.68 7.02
C ALA A 77 3.29 -11.39 7.47
N SER A 78 4.08 -12.44 7.70
CA SER A 78 5.51 -12.26 7.98
C SER A 78 6.20 -11.64 6.75
N HIS A 79 7.43 -11.11 6.95
CA HIS A 79 8.22 -10.62 5.81
C HIS A 79 8.38 -11.71 4.75
N ARG A 80 8.68 -12.93 5.19
CA ARG A 80 8.84 -14.08 4.29
C ARG A 80 7.57 -14.37 3.51
N ASP A 81 6.43 -14.42 4.19
CA ASP A 81 5.14 -14.70 3.54
C ASP A 81 4.71 -13.54 2.66
N SER A 82 4.96 -12.30 3.06
CA SER A 82 4.67 -11.14 2.24
C SER A 82 5.42 -11.20 0.93
N GLU A 83 6.71 -11.53 0.98
CA GLU A 83 7.54 -11.66 -0.23
C GLU A 83 7.13 -12.87 -1.06
N ARG A 84 6.73 -13.96 -0.44
CA ARG A 84 6.24 -15.14 -1.13
C ARG A 84 4.94 -14.87 -1.89
N HIS A 85 3.97 -14.20 -1.25
CA HIS A 85 2.69 -13.90 -1.87
C HIS A 85 2.82 -12.92 -3.03
N THR A 86 3.67 -11.93 -2.89
CA THR A 86 3.74 -10.81 -3.83
C THR A 86 4.85 -10.94 -4.85
N ALA A 87 5.86 -11.78 -4.58
CA ALA A 87 7.11 -11.86 -5.35
C ALA A 87 7.89 -10.55 -5.33
N LEU A 88 7.60 -9.66 -4.39
CA LEU A 88 8.29 -8.37 -4.22
C LEU A 88 8.99 -8.35 -2.87
N LYS A 89 10.06 -7.53 -2.76
CA LYS A 89 10.81 -7.37 -1.51
C LYS A 89 10.10 -6.40 -0.57
N VAL A 90 10.15 -6.68 0.72
CA VAL A 90 9.66 -5.73 1.73
C VAL A 90 10.39 -4.39 1.54
N GLY A 91 9.63 -3.29 1.57
CA GLY A 91 10.13 -1.96 1.21
C GLY A 91 9.85 -1.60 -0.25
N GLY A 92 9.52 -2.60 -1.08
CA GLY A 92 9.13 -2.39 -2.48
C GLY A 92 7.78 -3.01 -2.81
N ILE A 93 7.03 -3.50 -1.82
CA ILE A 93 5.70 -4.06 -2.05
C ILE A 93 4.75 -2.92 -2.42
N SER A 94 4.00 -3.10 -3.50
CA SER A 94 3.11 -2.09 -4.01
C SER A 94 1.89 -2.72 -4.68
N ALA A 95 0.71 -2.21 -4.33
CA ALA A 95 -0.52 -2.61 -5.00
C ALA A 95 -0.47 -2.29 -6.50
N LEU A 96 0.25 -1.23 -6.89
CA LEU A 96 0.40 -0.85 -8.30
C LEU A 96 1.17 -1.89 -9.11
N ALA A 97 2.15 -2.54 -8.50
CA ALA A 97 2.94 -3.58 -9.17
C ALA A 97 2.19 -4.92 -9.24
N LEU A 98 1.06 -5.03 -8.55
CA LEU A 98 0.30 -6.28 -8.41
C LEU A 98 -1.09 -6.19 -9.04
N LEU A 99 -1.28 -5.24 -9.96
CA LEU A 99 -2.55 -5.10 -10.66
C LEU A 99 -2.88 -6.39 -11.40
N ASP A 100 -4.17 -6.74 -11.39
CA ASP A 100 -4.69 -7.92 -12.07
C ASP A 100 -4.14 -9.26 -11.55
N ARG A 101 -3.57 -9.28 -10.36
CA ARG A 101 -3.05 -10.48 -9.70
C ARG A 101 -4.07 -11.13 -8.77
N GLY A 102 -5.26 -10.58 -8.68
CA GLY A 102 -6.35 -11.16 -7.89
C GLY A 102 -6.32 -10.84 -6.40
N PHE A 103 -5.45 -9.93 -5.96
CA PHE A 103 -5.45 -9.48 -4.56
C PHE A 103 -6.64 -8.58 -4.29
N ILE A 104 -7.17 -8.67 -3.06
CA ILE A 104 -8.18 -7.72 -2.60
C ILE A 104 -7.43 -6.51 -2.05
N VAL A 105 -7.64 -5.35 -2.67
CA VAL A 105 -6.93 -4.13 -2.29
C VAL A 105 -7.87 -3.23 -1.51
N VAL A 106 -7.40 -2.76 -0.36
CA VAL A 106 -8.12 -1.77 0.44
C VAL A 106 -7.18 -0.61 0.75
N ILE A 107 -7.77 0.56 1.01
CA ILE A 107 -7.00 1.75 1.35
C ILE A 107 -7.62 2.36 2.60
N GLU A 108 -6.77 2.76 3.55
CA GLU A 108 -7.23 3.38 4.79
C GLU A 108 -7.86 4.73 4.47
N GLU A 109 -9.01 5.00 5.06
CA GLU A 109 -9.89 6.10 4.65
C GLU A 109 -9.30 7.50 4.79
N THR A 110 -8.32 7.71 5.67
CA THR A 110 -7.73 9.04 5.81
C THR A 110 -6.91 9.46 4.59
N ALA A 111 -6.49 8.51 3.75
CA ALA A 111 -5.74 8.82 2.53
C ALA A 111 -6.58 9.67 1.56
N GLU A 112 -7.90 9.59 1.60
CA GLU A 112 -8.76 10.38 0.72
C GLU A 112 -8.78 11.88 1.06
N LEU A 113 -8.19 12.25 2.20
CA LEU A 113 -8.02 13.68 2.55
C LEU A 113 -7.02 14.39 1.64
N PHE A 114 -6.22 13.65 0.89
CA PHE A 114 -5.21 14.21 0.01
C PHE A 114 -5.59 14.03 -1.46
N ASP A 115 -5.34 15.04 -2.27
CA ASP A 115 -5.58 14.94 -3.71
C ASP A 115 -4.55 14.03 -4.38
N GLU A 116 -3.32 14.03 -3.89
CA GLU A 116 -2.23 13.22 -4.39
C GLU A 116 -1.59 12.42 -3.27
N VAL A 117 -1.07 11.24 -3.62
CA VAL A 117 -0.37 10.36 -2.68
C VAL A 117 0.92 9.86 -3.33
N LEU A 118 1.87 9.48 -2.48
CA LEU A 118 3.16 8.92 -2.90
C LEU A 118 3.27 7.51 -2.36
N MET A 119 3.76 6.57 -3.16
CA MET A 119 3.90 5.18 -2.73
C MET A 119 4.94 4.43 -3.56
N SER A 120 5.37 3.27 -3.07
CA SER A 120 6.31 2.42 -3.79
C SER A 120 5.78 2.03 -5.17
N ALA A 121 6.68 2.06 -6.15
CA ALA A 121 6.37 1.62 -7.51
C ALA A 121 6.58 0.11 -7.72
N GLY A 122 6.89 -0.63 -6.66
CA GLY A 122 7.11 -2.08 -6.72
C GLY A 122 8.57 -2.48 -6.66
N GLN A 123 9.48 -1.52 -6.48
CA GLN A 123 10.90 -1.75 -6.38
C GLN A 123 11.47 -0.76 -5.37
N ARG A 124 12.37 -1.24 -4.50
CA ARG A 124 13.04 -0.36 -3.54
C ARG A 124 13.77 0.75 -4.28
N GLY A 125 13.65 1.98 -3.79
CA GLY A 125 14.28 3.14 -4.38
C GLY A 125 13.46 3.86 -5.43
N PHE A 126 12.29 3.33 -5.79
CA PHE A 126 11.40 3.97 -6.77
C PHE A 126 10.01 4.16 -6.17
N ASP A 127 9.57 5.40 -6.12
CA ASP A 127 8.23 5.74 -5.66
C ASP A 127 7.50 6.53 -6.73
N VAL A 128 6.18 6.51 -6.67
CA VAL A 128 5.36 7.23 -7.64
C VAL A 128 4.35 8.10 -6.91
N LYS A 129 4.21 9.33 -7.38
CA LYS A 129 3.20 10.28 -6.90
C LYS A 129 2.08 10.35 -7.94
N MET A 130 0.84 10.24 -7.49
CA MET A 130 -0.31 10.28 -8.39
C MET A 130 -1.55 10.74 -7.65
N ALA A 131 -2.59 11.07 -8.40
CA ALA A 131 -3.87 11.45 -7.81
C ALA A 131 -4.47 10.28 -7.06
N TYR A 132 -5.03 10.55 -5.87
CA TYR A 132 -5.72 9.53 -5.09
C TYR A 132 -6.83 8.84 -5.90
N ALA A 133 -7.62 9.61 -6.63
CA ALA A 133 -8.70 9.07 -7.45
C ALA A 133 -8.20 8.09 -8.50
N ASP A 134 -7.04 8.39 -9.11
CA ASP A 134 -6.45 7.51 -10.11
C ASP A 134 -5.93 6.21 -9.47
N LEU A 135 -5.34 6.32 -8.28
CA LEU A 135 -4.88 5.15 -7.54
C LEU A 135 -6.04 4.20 -7.24
N VAL A 136 -7.14 4.73 -6.72
CA VAL A 136 -8.33 3.93 -6.40
C VAL A 136 -8.90 3.28 -7.67
N SER A 137 -8.97 4.05 -8.76
CA SER A 137 -9.47 3.54 -10.04
C SER A 137 -8.61 2.40 -10.58
N LEU A 138 -7.28 2.54 -10.52
CA LEU A 138 -6.35 1.53 -11.04
C LEU A 138 -6.37 0.25 -10.21
N THR A 139 -6.45 0.37 -8.90
CA THR A 139 -6.33 -0.78 -8.00
C THR A 139 -7.66 -1.43 -7.65
N GLY A 140 -8.76 -0.73 -7.88
CA GLY A 140 -10.06 -1.16 -7.40
C GLY A 140 -10.16 -1.12 -5.88
N ALA A 141 -9.32 -0.34 -5.21
CA ALA A 141 -9.25 -0.29 -3.77
C ALA A 141 -10.56 0.21 -3.16
N ARG A 142 -10.95 -0.44 -2.06
CA ARG A 142 -12.09 0.00 -1.24
C ARG A 142 -11.57 0.79 -0.04
N SER A 143 -12.16 1.96 0.18
CA SER A 143 -11.81 2.80 1.34
C SER A 143 -12.42 2.22 2.60
N VAL A 144 -11.60 1.97 3.61
CA VAL A 144 -12.04 1.33 4.85
C VAL A 144 -11.32 1.94 6.06
N ALA A 145 -11.91 1.77 7.23
CA ALA A 145 -11.23 2.10 8.48
C ALA A 145 -10.25 0.98 8.82
N ALA A 146 -9.03 1.35 9.21
CA ALA A 146 -7.97 0.40 9.58
C ALA A 146 -7.13 0.90 10.77
N VAL A 147 -7.56 1.97 11.42
CA VAL A 147 -6.87 2.54 12.58
C VAL A 147 -7.85 2.88 13.69
#